data_cf901ac068f0a885718dc6fe13b367ff
#
_entry.id   cf901ac068f0a885718dc6fe13b367ff
#
_cell.length_a   1.000
_cell.length_b   1.000
_cell.length_c   1.000
_cell.angle_alpha   90.00
_cell.angle_beta   90.00
_cell.angle_gamma   90.00
#
_symmetry.space_group_name_H-M   'P 1'
#
loop_
_entity.id
_entity.type
_entity.pdbx_description
1 polymer ?
#
loop_
_entity_poly.entity_id
_entity_poly.type
_entity_poly.pdbx_seq_one_letter_code
_entity_poly.pdbx_strand_id
1 'polypeptide(L)'
;MKIKAVTFDLDDTLWPLREVIIHAHKESNNWIIDKFPNMSKVLFTEQEQKMWQKLIAKDNSLRHRLSELRKKVIETLLRENGVSDEDAKATSKDAFDIFLKLRHDITYFEGTLEVLKSLKEKYTLGVLTNGNASIETLKIDHLFDFYLNAEMVNDSKPGAKMFEEALKITQLSPEEVCHVGDHPDNDVEAAVKLGMKAIWLNLLDADWPEEKHFKPNEIVSWYDLEKGIAALESI
;
A
#
# COMPACT_ATOMS: atom_id res chain seq x y z
N MET A 1 -28.13 6.64 -2.84
CA MET A 1 -27.40 7.77 -3.49
C MET A 1 -26.44 7.18 -4.52
N LYS A 2 -26.21 7.83 -5.66
CA LYS A 2 -25.40 7.25 -6.74
C LYS A 2 -23.91 7.41 -6.45
N ILE A 3 -23.13 6.32 -6.55
CA ILE A 3 -21.67 6.37 -6.52
C ILE A 3 -21.15 7.02 -7.80
N LYS A 4 -20.19 7.92 -7.68
CA LYS A 4 -19.57 8.65 -8.80
C LYS A 4 -18.06 8.40 -8.87
N ALA A 5 -17.42 8.08 -7.74
CA ALA A 5 -16.01 7.72 -7.72
C ALA A 5 -15.78 6.44 -6.90
N VAL A 6 -14.78 5.68 -7.34
CA VAL A 6 -14.32 4.49 -6.61
C VAL A 6 -12.82 4.63 -6.38
N THR A 7 -12.41 4.49 -5.12
CA THR A 7 -10.99 4.51 -4.75
C THR A 7 -10.55 3.13 -4.32
N PHE A 8 -9.31 2.78 -4.61
CA PHE A 8 -8.74 1.45 -4.36
C PHE A 8 -7.48 1.54 -3.50
N ASP A 9 -7.35 0.62 -2.55
CA ASP A 9 -6.02 0.24 -2.11
C ASP A 9 -5.33 -0.58 -3.23
N LEU A 10 -4.03 -0.84 -3.08
CA LEU A 10 -3.26 -1.60 -4.07
C LEU A 10 -2.84 -2.98 -3.55
N ASP A 11 -2.05 -3.02 -2.49
CA ASP A 11 -1.44 -4.22 -1.94
C ASP A 11 -2.51 -5.11 -1.29
N ASP A 12 -2.50 -6.42 -1.57
CA ASP A 12 -3.51 -7.41 -1.18
C ASP A 12 -4.94 -7.10 -1.69
N THR A 13 -5.12 -5.99 -2.42
CA THR A 13 -6.35 -5.60 -3.10
C THR A 13 -6.28 -5.88 -4.60
N LEU A 14 -5.25 -5.40 -5.32
CA LEU A 14 -5.06 -5.66 -6.76
C LEU A 14 -4.18 -6.89 -7.03
N TRP A 15 -3.27 -7.22 -6.13
CA TRP A 15 -2.31 -8.33 -6.19
C TRP A 15 -1.93 -8.80 -4.78
N PRO A 16 -1.55 -10.08 -4.60
CA PRO A 16 -1.04 -10.56 -3.31
C PRO A 16 0.37 -10.00 -3.06
N LEU A 17 0.54 -9.31 -1.91
CA LEU A 17 1.78 -8.60 -1.59
C LEU A 17 2.84 -9.46 -0.92
N ARG A 18 2.43 -10.38 -0.03
CA ARG A 18 3.32 -11.01 0.94
C ARG A 18 4.58 -11.62 0.32
N GLU A 19 4.41 -12.47 -0.68
CA GLU A 19 5.53 -13.18 -1.30
C GLU A 19 6.44 -12.21 -2.09
N VAL A 20 5.86 -11.20 -2.72
CA VAL A 20 6.59 -10.16 -3.45
C VAL A 20 7.51 -9.38 -2.53
N ILE A 21 7.01 -8.93 -1.37
CA ILE A 21 7.82 -8.18 -0.39
C ILE A 21 8.91 -9.04 0.24
N ILE A 22 8.59 -10.30 0.58
CA ILE A 22 9.58 -11.24 1.13
C ILE A 22 10.71 -11.45 0.13
N HIS A 23 10.37 -11.72 -1.13
CA HIS A 23 11.36 -11.91 -2.20
C HIS A 23 12.20 -10.66 -2.43
N ALA A 24 11.58 -9.50 -2.60
CA ALA A 24 12.27 -8.24 -2.82
C ALA A 24 13.22 -7.88 -1.66
N HIS A 25 12.78 -8.09 -0.42
CA HIS A 25 13.60 -7.86 0.78
C HIS A 25 14.80 -8.81 0.82
N LYS A 26 14.56 -10.10 0.55
CA LYS A 26 15.60 -11.13 0.53
C LYS A 26 16.69 -10.82 -0.49
N GLU A 27 16.32 -10.52 -1.72
CA GLU A 27 17.29 -10.25 -2.79
C GLU A 27 18.06 -8.96 -2.57
N SER A 28 17.39 -7.91 -2.09
CA SER A 28 18.06 -6.65 -1.69
C SER A 28 19.09 -6.87 -0.58
N ASN A 29 18.74 -7.64 0.45
CA ASN A 29 19.66 -7.94 1.56
C ASN A 29 20.79 -8.88 1.15
N ASN A 30 20.53 -9.89 0.32
CA ASN A 30 21.57 -10.77 -0.23
C ASN A 30 22.60 -9.97 -1.03
N TRP A 31 22.16 -9.03 -1.86
CA TRP A 31 23.07 -8.15 -2.61
C TRP A 31 23.97 -7.31 -1.68
N ILE A 32 23.45 -6.82 -0.54
CA ILE A 32 24.25 -6.12 0.47
C ILE A 32 25.27 -7.07 1.10
N ILE A 33 24.89 -8.31 1.42
CA ILE A 33 25.76 -9.32 2.04
C ILE A 33 26.88 -9.73 1.08
N ASP A 34 26.60 -9.87 -0.20
CA ASP A 34 27.63 -10.16 -1.22
C ASP A 34 28.69 -9.06 -1.28
N LYS A 35 28.29 -7.80 -1.11
CA LYS A 35 29.19 -6.64 -1.07
C LYS A 35 29.90 -6.46 0.28
N PHE A 36 29.19 -6.75 1.38
CA PHE A 36 29.65 -6.61 2.76
C PHE A 36 29.33 -7.88 3.57
N PRO A 37 30.15 -8.93 3.52
CA PRO A 37 29.82 -10.25 4.12
C PRO A 37 29.50 -10.21 5.62
N ASN A 38 30.06 -9.25 6.38
CA ASN A 38 29.78 -9.07 7.80
C ASN A 38 28.32 -8.71 8.07
N MET A 39 27.59 -8.15 7.10
CA MET A 39 26.19 -7.80 7.22
C MET A 39 25.26 -9.01 7.36
N SER A 40 25.72 -10.21 7.02
CA SER A 40 24.99 -11.47 7.28
C SER A 40 24.66 -11.72 8.77
N LYS A 41 25.39 -11.08 9.69
CA LYS A 41 25.15 -11.15 11.15
C LYS A 41 24.09 -10.13 11.62
N VAL A 42 23.65 -9.25 10.76
CA VAL A 42 22.79 -8.10 11.08
C VAL A 42 21.47 -8.16 10.31
N LEU A 43 21.56 -8.33 8.98
CA LEU A 43 20.39 -8.43 8.11
C LEU A 43 19.67 -9.76 8.35
N PHE A 44 18.34 -9.76 8.18
CA PHE A 44 17.43 -10.88 8.52
C PHE A 44 17.37 -11.23 10.01
N THR A 45 17.85 -10.36 10.90
CA THR A 45 17.86 -10.61 12.34
C THR A 45 16.98 -9.63 13.10
N GLU A 46 16.80 -9.86 14.38
CA GLU A 46 16.15 -8.91 15.28
C GLU A 46 16.82 -7.52 15.30
N GLN A 47 18.11 -7.45 14.98
CA GLN A 47 18.83 -6.17 14.95
C GLN A 47 18.29 -5.28 13.84
N GLU A 48 18.01 -5.83 12.68
CA GLU A 48 17.35 -5.10 11.59
C GLU A 48 15.97 -4.63 12.03
N GLN A 49 15.13 -5.51 12.61
CA GLN A 49 13.79 -5.14 13.08
C GLN A 49 13.83 -4.03 14.15
N LYS A 50 14.77 -4.12 15.09
CA LYS A 50 14.96 -3.09 16.13
C LYS A 50 15.39 -1.75 15.52
N MET A 51 16.16 -1.75 14.42
CA MET A 51 16.54 -0.51 13.73
C MET A 51 15.33 0.20 13.11
N TRP A 52 14.41 -0.54 12.50
CA TRP A 52 13.14 0.03 12.02
C TRP A 52 12.39 0.76 13.14
N GLN A 53 12.19 0.09 14.27
CA GLN A 53 11.52 0.65 15.44
C GLN A 53 12.25 1.86 16.02
N LYS A 54 13.58 1.79 16.14
CA LYS A 54 14.44 2.88 16.64
C LYS A 54 14.32 4.15 15.79
N LEU A 55 14.32 4.00 14.47
CA LEU A 55 14.22 5.15 13.57
C LEU A 55 12.83 5.77 13.59
N ILE A 56 11.76 4.97 13.61
CA ILE A 56 10.38 5.46 13.75
C ILE A 56 10.19 6.16 15.10
N ALA A 57 10.73 5.61 16.20
CA ALA A 57 10.64 6.24 17.51
C ALA A 57 11.37 7.60 17.56
N LYS A 58 12.46 7.76 16.79
CA LYS A 58 13.20 9.03 16.67
C LYS A 58 12.50 10.05 15.78
N ASP A 59 11.89 9.60 14.70
CA ASP A 59 11.14 10.41 13.73
C ASP A 59 9.87 9.67 13.33
N ASN A 60 8.77 10.00 14.00
CA ASN A 60 7.48 9.33 13.79
C ASN A 60 6.93 9.50 12.36
N SER A 61 7.35 10.55 11.64
CA SER A 61 6.91 10.77 10.26
C SER A 61 7.45 9.72 9.28
N LEU A 62 8.51 9.01 9.65
CA LEU A 62 9.08 7.93 8.83
C LEU A 62 8.12 6.75 8.63
N ARG A 63 7.12 6.57 9.51
CA ARG A 63 6.09 5.54 9.32
C ARG A 63 5.27 5.73 8.06
N HIS A 64 5.15 6.97 7.59
CA HIS A 64 4.43 7.33 6.37
C HIS A 64 5.35 7.41 5.15
N ARG A 65 6.68 7.35 5.33
CA ARG A 65 7.72 7.49 4.30
C ARG A 65 8.55 6.21 4.21
N LEU A 66 7.89 5.11 3.81
CA LEU A 66 8.48 3.76 3.82
C LEU A 66 9.74 3.65 2.95
N SER A 67 9.78 4.35 1.82
CA SER A 67 10.96 4.38 0.93
C SER A 67 12.16 5.02 1.61
N GLU A 68 11.95 6.12 2.32
CA GLU A 68 13.00 6.80 3.09
C GLU A 68 13.43 5.98 4.30
N LEU A 69 12.46 5.43 5.04
CA LEU A 69 12.72 4.60 6.21
C LEU A 69 13.59 3.39 5.85
N ARG A 70 13.27 2.66 4.77
CA ARG A 70 14.07 1.51 4.32
C ARG A 70 15.51 1.90 4.01
N LYS A 71 15.72 2.99 3.25
CA LYS A 71 17.07 3.50 2.96
C LYS A 71 17.82 3.87 4.23
N LYS A 72 17.18 4.58 5.17
CA LYS A 72 17.79 4.96 6.46
C LYS A 72 18.15 3.75 7.33
N VAL A 73 17.33 2.71 7.34
CA VAL A 73 17.64 1.46 8.07
C VAL A 73 18.91 0.84 7.52
N ILE A 74 18.99 0.61 6.21
CA ILE A 74 20.15 0.01 5.56
C ILE A 74 21.40 0.87 5.79
N GLU A 75 21.32 2.18 5.53
CA GLU A 75 22.43 3.12 5.69
C GLU A 75 22.95 3.14 7.13
N THR A 76 22.05 3.17 8.13
CA THR A 76 22.44 3.20 9.54
C THR A 76 23.10 1.88 9.96
N LEU A 77 22.53 0.73 9.53
CA LEU A 77 23.11 -0.58 9.84
C LEU A 77 24.51 -0.75 9.23
N LEU A 78 24.70 -0.30 7.99
CA LEU A 78 26.02 -0.32 7.33
C LEU A 78 27.05 0.50 8.10
N ARG A 79 26.72 1.73 8.50
CA ARG A 79 27.58 2.62 9.30
C ARG A 79 27.94 2.03 10.66
N GLU A 80 26.95 1.52 11.38
CA GLU A 80 27.16 0.88 12.69
C GLU A 80 28.05 -0.38 12.59
N ASN A 81 28.21 -0.96 11.38
CA ASN A 81 29.08 -2.11 11.12
C ASN A 81 30.36 -1.77 10.33
N GLY A 82 30.79 -0.51 10.39
CA GLY A 82 32.12 -0.06 9.93
C GLY A 82 32.23 0.27 8.45
N VAL A 83 31.11 0.37 7.73
CA VAL A 83 31.11 0.87 6.34
C VAL A 83 31.21 2.40 6.34
N SER A 84 31.99 2.98 5.42
CA SER A 84 32.14 4.42 5.29
C SER A 84 30.81 5.12 5.01
N ASP A 85 30.68 6.40 5.36
CA ASP A 85 29.45 7.18 5.14
C ASP A 85 29.07 7.24 3.67
N GLU A 86 30.05 7.39 2.80
CA GLU A 86 29.84 7.45 1.36
C GLU A 86 29.34 6.12 0.80
N ASP A 87 30.01 5.01 1.15
CA ASP A 87 29.61 3.67 0.70
C ASP A 87 28.26 3.24 1.30
N ALA A 88 28.01 3.56 2.57
CA ALA A 88 26.73 3.24 3.24
C ALA A 88 25.56 3.94 2.53
N LYS A 89 25.71 5.22 2.20
CA LYS A 89 24.71 6.00 1.48
C LYS A 89 24.48 5.48 0.05
N ALA A 90 25.56 5.22 -0.70
CA ALA A 90 25.47 4.66 -2.05
C ALA A 90 24.81 3.27 -2.03
N THR A 91 25.27 2.38 -1.14
CA THR A 91 24.76 1.02 -1.02
C THR A 91 23.28 1.00 -0.61
N SER A 92 22.86 1.88 0.31
CA SER A 92 21.45 1.94 0.73
C SER A 92 20.53 2.34 -0.43
N LYS A 93 20.98 3.23 -1.30
CA LYS A 93 20.25 3.63 -2.51
C LYS A 93 20.14 2.45 -3.50
N ASP A 94 21.28 1.82 -3.83
CA ASP A 94 21.33 0.74 -4.81
C ASP A 94 20.50 -0.48 -4.33
N ALA A 95 20.60 -0.83 -3.05
CA ALA A 95 19.80 -1.89 -2.44
C ALA A 95 18.31 -1.57 -2.46
N PHE A 96 17.93 -0.31 -2.24
CA PHE A 96 16.55 0.13 -2.37
C PHE A 96 16.06 0.06 -3.81
N ASP A 97 16.87 0.42 -4.78
CA ASP A 97 16.51 0.34 -6.21
C ASP A 97 16.28 -1.13 -6.63
N ILE A 98 17.08 -2.08 -6.13
CA ILE A 98 16.87 -3.53 -6.30
C ILE A 98 15.53 -3.94 -5.68
N PHE A 99 15.30 -3.57 -4.41
CA PHE A 99 14.05 -3.84 -3.71
C PHE A 99 12.85 -3.31 -4.50
N LEU A 100 12.89 -2.05 -4.92
CA LEU A 100 11.77 -1.38 -5.59
C LEU A 100 11.46 -2.03 -6.95
N LYS A 101 12.48 -2.45 -7.69
CA LYS A 101 12.31 -3.19 -8.94
C LYS A 101 11.56 -4.50 -8.71
N LEU A 102 11.99 -5.30 -7.73
CA LEU A 102 11.39 -6.60 -7.42
C LEU A 102 10.00 -6.46 -6.78
N ARG A 103 9.77 -5.38 -6.03
CA ARG A 103 8.47 -5.05 -5.45
C ARG A 103 7.38 -4.81 -6.51
N HIS A 104 7.78 -4.49 -7.76
CA HIS A 104 6.86 -4.34 -8.89
C HIS A 104 6.75 -5.61 -9.77
N ASP A 105 7.41 -6.70 -9.40
CA ASP A 105 7.25 -8.00 -10.06
C ASP A 105 6.04 -8.74 -9.45
N ILE A 106 4.86 -8.29 -9.84
CA ILE A 106 3.57 -8.71 -9.28
C ILE A 106 2.78 -9.54 -10.26
N THR A 107 1.84 -10.32 -9.73
CA THR A 107 0.77 -10.97 -10.49
C THR A 107 -0.57 -10.49 -9.95
N TYR A 108 -1.39 -9.86 -10.79
CA TYR A 108 -2.71 -9.39 -10.39
C TYR A 108 -3.63 -10.55 -10.01
N PHE A 109 -4.57 -10.28 -9.09
CA PHE A 109 -5.68 -11.21 -8.87
C PHE A 109 -6.52 -11.36 -10.16
N GLU A 110 -7.17 -12.51 -10.29
CA GLU A 110 -8.02 -12.79 -11.45
C GLU A 110 -9.15 -11.75 -11.58
N GLY A 111 -9.37 -11.25 -12.78
CA GLY A 111 -10.39 -10.25 -13.08
C GLY A 111 -9.99 -8.80 -12.81
N THR A 112 -8.93 -8.52 -12.04
CA THR A 112 -8.55 -7.16 -11.62
C THR A 112 -8.49 -6.16 -12.76
N LEU A 113 -7.68 -6.40 -13.78
CA LEU A 113 -7.49 -5.44 -14.88
C LEU A 113 -8.72 -5.32 -15.79
N GLU A 114 -9.49 -6.40 -15.96
CA GLU A 114 -10.72 -6.40 -16.73
C GLU A 114 -11.79 -5.53 -16.06
N VAL A 115 -12.01 -5.77 -14.76
CA VAL A 115 -13.02 -5.03 -13.99
C VAL A 115 -12.63 -3.57 -13.81
N LEU A 116 -11.35 -3.25 -13.56
CA LEU A 116 -10.89 -1.86 -13.50
C LEU A 116 -11.17 -1.10 -14.80
N LYS A 117 -10.94 -1.72 -15.97
CA LYS A 117 -11.28 -1.11 -17.28
C LYS A 117 -12.78 -0.82 -17.40
N SER A 118 -13.63 -1.78 -17.01
CA SER A 118 -15.09 -1.58 -17.04
C SER A 118 -15.55 -0.50 -16.06
N LEU A 119 -14.99 -0.46 -14.85
CA LEU A 119 -15.29 0.57 -13.86
C LEU A 119 -14.86 1.97 -14.33
N LYS A 120 -13.72 2.08 -15.03
CA LYS A 120 -13.22 3.35 -15.56
C LYS A 120 -14.17 4.02 -16.54
N GLU A 121 -14.99 3.26 -17.24
CA GLU A 121 -16.00 3.80 -18.15
C GLU A 121 -17.19 4.45 -17.42
N LYS A 122 -17.36 4.15 -16.12
CA LYS A 122 -18.55 4.50 -15.32
C LYS A 122 -18.27 5.45 -14.18
N TYR A 123 -17.04 5.40 -13.62
CA TYR A 123 -16.66 6.08 -12.39
C TYR A 123 -15.33 6.81 -12.55
N THR A 124 -15.12 7.85 -11.76
CA THR A 124 -13.78 8.38 -11.49
C THR A 124 -13.03 7.38 -10.62
N LEU A 125 -11.87 6.91 -11.05
CA LEU A 125 -11.08 5.95 -10.29
C LEU A 125 -9.86 6.61 -9.65
N GLY A 126 -9.61 6.29 -8.38
CA GLY A 126 -8.44 6.76 -7.64
C GLY A 126 -7.73 5.65 -6.89
N VAL A 127 -6.46 5.88 -6.60
CA VAL A 127 -5.65 5.01 -5.73
C VAL A 127 -5.39 5.69 -4.40
N LEU A 128 -5.58 4.95 -3.30
CA LEU A 128 -5.26 5.36 -1.92
C LEU A 128 -4.44 4.26 -1.25
N THR A 129 -3.11 4.35 -1.24
CA THR A 129 -2.25 3.27 -0.73
C THR A 129 -1.30 3.72 0.38
N ASN A 130 -1.09 2.87 1.38
CA ASN A 130 -0.04 3.04 2.37
C ASN A 130 1.34 2.62 1.83
N GLY A 131 1.35 1.85 0.75
CA GLY A 131 2.55 1.33 0.12
C GLY A 131 3.27 2.32 -0.78
N ASN A 132 4.33 1.84 -1.41
CA ASN A 132 5.16 2.60 -2.34
C ASN A 132 5.17 2.00 -3.76
N ALA A 133 4.13 1.25 -4.14
CA ALA A 133 3.95 0.81 -5.51
C ALA A 133 3.70 2.01 -6.43
N SER A 134 4.33 2.02 -7.60
CA SER A 134 4.09 3.02 -8.64
C SER A 134 3.18 2.43 -9.72
N ILE A 135 2.03 3.03 -9.91
CA ILE A 135 1.09 2.65 -10.97
C ILE A 135 1.68 2.90 -12.37
N GLU A 136 2.59 3.88 -12.51
CA GLU A 136 3.32 4.16 -13.75
C GLU A 136 4.31 3.03 -14.07
N THR A 137 5.07 2.56 -13.06
CA THR A 137 5.99 1.42 -13.24
C THR A 137 5.24 0.15 -13.61
N LEU A 138 4.05 -0.04 -13.03
CA LEU A 138 3.14 -1.16 -13.35
C LEU A 138 2.37 -0.95 -14.65
N LYS A 139 2.45 0.22 -15.28
CA LYS A 139 1.76 0.58 -16.54
C LYS A 139 0.24 0.51 -16.44
N ILE A 140 -0.31 0.81 -15.28
CA ILE A 140 -1.75 0.87 -15.01
C ILE A 140 -2.24 2.28 -14.67
N ASP A 141 -1.37 3.29 -14.74
CA ASP A 141 -1.67 4.70 -14.51
C ASP A 141 -2.85 5.19 -15.36
N HIS A 142 -2.98 4.70 -16.59
CA HIS A 142 -4.07 5.02 -17.50
C HIS A 142 -5.46 4.56 -17.02
N LEU A 143 -5.54 3.67 -16.04
CA LEU A 143 -6.79 3.19 -15.43
C LEU A 143 -7.29 4.12 -14.31
N PHE A 144 -6.47 5.01 -13.81
CA PHE A 144 -6.80 5.86 -12.67
C PHE A 144 -6.78 7.35 -13.05
N ASP A 145 -7.62 8.15 -12.41
CA ASP A 145 -7.67 9.60 -12.60
C ASP A 145 -6.75 10.32 -11.62
N PHE A 146 -6.46 9.69 -10.47
CA PHE A 146 -5.53 10.21 -9.47
C PHE A 146 -4.92 9.07 -8.64
N TYR A 147 -3.79 9.39 -8.02
CA TYR A 147 -3.02 8.50 -7.15
C TYR A 147 -2.57 9.28 -5.92
N LEU A 148 -2.83 8.72 -4.74
CA LEU A 148 -2.35 9.22 -3.46
C LEU A 148 -1.68 8.08 -2.70
N ASN A 149 -0.54 8.38 -2.09
CA ASN A 149 0.12 7.47 -1.17
C ASN A 149 0.47 8.16 0.15
N ALA A 150 0.86 7.37 1.14
CA ALA A 150 1.17 7.86 2.47
C ALA A 150 2.30 8.91 2.47
N GLU A 151 3.32 8.77 1.62
CA GLU A 151 4.42 9.74 1.51
C GLU A 151 3.93 11.11 1.01
N MET A 152 3.03 11.13 0.01
CA MET A 152 2.49 12.37 -0.59
C MET A 152 1.68 13.18 0.40
N VAL A 153 0.84 12.51 1.20
CA VAL A 153 -0.04 13.20 2.15
C VAL A 153 0.57 13.34 3.55
N ASN A 154 1.74 12.74 3.78
CA ASN A 154 2.41 12.63 5.08
C ASN A 154 1.45 12.14 6.18
N ASP A 155 0.69 11.12 5.86
CA ASP A 155 -0.23 10.38 6.71
C ASP A 155 -0.50 9.01 6.09
N SER A 156 -0.91 8.02 6.88
CA SER A 156 -1.25 6.69 6.39
C SER A 156 -2.63 6.27 6.88
N LYS A 157 -3.37 5.54 6.06
CA LYS A 157 -4.59 4.87 6.50
C LYS A 157 -4.28 4.02 7.77
N PRO A 158 -5.12 4.04 8.79
CA PRO A 158 -6.49 4.57 8.87
C PRO A 158 -6.61 6.08 9.15
N GLY A 159 -5.53 6.88 9.05
CA GLY A 159 -5.62 8.34 9.12
C GLY A 159 -6.51 8.92 8.02
N ALA A 160 -7.16 10.04 8.33
CA ALA A 160 -8.20 10.61 7.47
C ALA A 160 -7.67 11.33 6.23
N LYS A 161 -6.44 11.86 6.28
CA LYS A 161 -5.94 12.81 5.26
C LYS A 161 -6.02 12.29 3.83
N MET A 162 -5.65 11.03 3.60
CA MET A 162 -5.65 10.47 2.24
C MET A 162 -7.06 10.44 1.64
N PHE A 163 -8.05 10.08 2.45
CA PHE A 163 -9.46 10.10 2.05
C PHE A 163 -9.97 11.53 1.86
N GLU A 164 -9.62 12.47 2.75
CA GLU A 164 -9.98 13.88 2.64
C GLU A 164 -9.40 14.51 1.36
N GLU A 165 -8.15 14.19 1.00
CA GLU A 165 -7.55 14.66 -0.24
C GLU A 165 -8.26 14.06 -1.47
N ALA A 166 -8.65 12.78 -1.43
CA ALA A 166 -9.46 12.16 -2.48
C ALA A 166 -10.82 12.87 -2.66
N LEU A 167 -11.50 13.22 -1.57
CA LEU A 167 -12.75 14.00 -1.61
C LEU A 167 -12.54 15.40 -2.19
N LYS A 168 -11.43 16.08 -1.88
CA LYS A 168 -11.08 17.38 -2.47
C LYS A 168 -10.78 17.28 -3.96
N ILE A 169 -10.04 16.25 -4.40
CA ILE A 169 -9.73 16.02 -5.82
C ILE A 169 -11.01 15.78 -6.62
N THR A 170 -11.88 14.91 -6.11
CA THR A 170 -13.12 14.53 -6.80
C THR A 170 -14.22 15.58 -6.70
N GLN A 171 -14.16 16.47 -5.69
CA GLN A 171 -15.20 17.45 -5.36
C GLN A 171 -16.56 16.79 -5.08
N LEU A 172 -16.56 15.56 -4.58
CA LEU A 172 -17.76 14.77 -4.26
C LEU A 172 -18.01 14.79 -2.75
N SER A 173 -19.29 14.56 -2.39
CA SER A 173 -19.62 14.26 -0.99
C SER A 173 -19.18 12.84 -0.64
N PRO A 174 -18.88 12.56 0.65
CA PRO A 174 -18.38 11.24 1.06
C PRO A 174 -19.25 10.07 0.60
N GLU A 175 -20.55 10.22 0.68
CA GLU A 175 -21.52 9.18 0.30
C GLU A 175 -21.60 8.90 -1.22
N GLU A 176 -20.98 9.74 -2.04
CA GLU A 176 -20.84 9.53 -3.49
C GLU A 176 -19.55 8.79 -3.87
N VAL A 177 -18.70 8.49 -2.88
CA VAL A 177 -17.42 7.81 -3.08
C VAL A 177 -17.43 6.46 -2.37
N CYS A 178 -16.99 5.42 -3.07
CA CYS A 178 -16.79 4.09 -2.52
C CYS A 178 -15.29 3.78 -2.44
N HIS A 179 -14.79 3.39 -1.26
CA HIS A 179 -13.44 2.85 -1.12
C HIS A 179 -13.46 1.32 -1.13
N VAL A 180 -12.53 0.72 -1.85
CA VAL A 180 -12.36 -0.73 -2.00
C VAL A 180 -10.97 -1.11 -1.51
N GLY A 181 -10.91 -1.99 -0.53
CA GLY A 181 -9.65 -2.47 0.02
C GLY A 181 -9.82 -3.75 0.82
N ASP A 182 -8.69 -4.36 1.19
CA ASP A 182 -8.65 -5.65 1.90
C ASP A 182 -8.61 -5.51 3.42
N HIS A 183 -8.14 -4.36 3.92
CA HIS A 183 -7.84 -4.23 5.35
C HIS A 183 -9.01 -3.64 6.15
N PRO A 184 -9.53 -4.38 7.18
CA PRO A 184 -10.67 -3.93 7.98
C PRO A 184 -10.56 -2.53 8.57
N ASP A 185 -9.39 -2.16 9.13
CA ASP A 185 -9.16 -0.86 9.76
C ASP A 185 -8.76 0.23 8.77
N ASN A 186 -7.77 -0.08 7.93
CA ASN A 186 -7.15 0.93 7.06
C ASN A 186 -8.09 1.37 5.92
N ASP A 187 -8.89 0.45 5.41
CA ASP A 187 -9.72 0.71 4.24
C ASP A 187 -11.19 0.86 4.63
N VAL A 188 -11.75 -0.18 5.22
CA VAL A 188 -13.20 -0.24 5.42
C VAL A 188 -13.66 0.70 6.53
N GLU A 189 -13.13 0.53 7.73
CA GLU A 189 -13.56 1.34 8.88
C GLU A 189 -13.15 2.81 8.71
N ALA A 190 -11.96 3.07 8.19
CA ALA A 190 -11.49 4.44 7.96
C ALA A 190 -12.38 5.20 6.97
N ALA A 191 -12.76 4.57 5.85
CA ALA A 191 -13.67 5.18 4.87
C ALA A 191 -15.06 5.41 5.46
N VAL A 192 -15.62 4.42 6.16
CA VAL A 192 -16.96 4.51 6.79
C VAL A 192 -17.01 5.61 7.87
N LYS A 193 -15.96 5.79 8.67
CA LYS A 193 -15.87 6.88 9.67
C LYS A 193 -15.96 8.27 9.06
N LEU A 194 -15.60 8.42 7.79
CA LEU A 194 -15.71 9.68 7.04
C LEU A 194 -17.02 9.81 6.27
N GLY A 195 -17.92 8.84 6.39
CA GLY A 195 -19.20 8.84 5.68
C GLY A 195 -19.12 8.30 4.24
N MET A 196 -17.97 7.80 3.82
CA MET A 196 -17.82 7.13 2.53
C MET A 196 -18.48 5.75 2.56
N LYS A 197 -18.84 5.25 1.39
CA LYS A 197 -19.16 3.84 1.21
C LYS A 197 -17.88 3.02 1.18
N ALA A 198 -17.95 1.77 1.63
CA ALA A 198 -16.78 0.88 1.59
C ALA A 198 -17.17 -0.54 1.18
N ILE A 199 -16.27 -1.19 0.46
CA ILE A 199 -16.31 -2.61 0.12
C ILE A 199 -15.05 -3.26 0.69
N TRP A 200 -15.24 -4.31 1.46
CA TRP A 200 -14.17 -5.21 1.86
C TRP A 200 -13.94 -6.25 0.76
N LEU A 201 -12.83 -6.09 0.04
CA LEU A 201 -12.44 -7.04 -1.00
C LEU A 201 -11.58 -8.16 -0.38
N ASN A 202 -12.26 -9.22 0.07
CA ASN A 202 -11.65 -10.33 0.81
C ASN A 202 -11.24 -11.46 -0.13
N LEU A 203 -10.13 -11.28 -0.85
CA LEU A 203 -9.60 -12.27 -1.81
C LEU A 203 -8.69 -13.31 -1.14
N LEU A 204 -8.28 -13.08 0.10
CA LEU A 204 -7.35 -13.93 0.84
C LEU A 204 -8.03 -14.75 1.94
N ASP A 205 -9.36 -14.81 1.93
CA ASP A 205 -10.20 -15.59 2.90
C ASP A 205 -9.87 -15.26 4.37
N ALA A 206 -9.77 -13.95 4.66
CA ALA A 206 -9.53 -13.44 6.01
C ALA A 206 -10.84 -13.38 6.82
N ASP A 207 -10.73 -13.57 8.13
CA ASP A 207 -11.85 -13.37 9.03
C ASP A 207 -12.09 -11.87 9.28
N TRP A 208 -13.37 -11.46 9.29
CA TRP A 208 -13.72 -10.12 9.75
C TRP A 208 -13.53 -10.06 11.28
N PRO A 209 -12.81 -9.03 11.82
CA PRO A 209 -12.54 -8.94 13.25
C PRO A 209 -13.83 -8.89 14.09
N GLU A 210 -13.97 -9.78 15.09
CA GLU A 210 -15.15 -9.92 15.93
C GLU A 210 -15.50 -8.66 16.75
N GLU A 211 -14.48 -7.84 17.08
CA GLU A 211 -14.64 -6.58 17.80
C GLU A 211 -15.28 -5.47 16.98
N LYS A 212 -15.41 -5.65 15.66
CA LYS A 212 -16.09 -4.68 14.78
C LYS A 212 -17.60 -4.76 14.94
N HIS A 213 -18.22 -3.63 15.23
CA HIS A 213 -19.67 -3.55 15.51
C HIS A 213 -20.55 -3.52 14.26
N PHE A 214 -20.01 -3.68 13.08
CA PHE A 214 -20.76 -3.73 11.81
C PHE A 214 -20.21 -4.81 10.90
N LYS A 215 -21.05 -5.27 9.96
CA LYS A 215 -20.62 -6.16 8.87
C LYS A 215 -20.33 -5.31 7.63
N PRO A 216 -19.17 -5.51 6.98
CA PRO A 216 -18.87 -4.83 5.73
C PRO A 216 -19.71 -5.39 4.58
N ASN A 217 -19.75 -4.64 3.47
CA ASN A 217 -20.08 -5.21 2.17
C ASN A 217 -18.88 -6.00 1.68
N GLU A 218 -18.91 -7.31 1.89
CA GLU A 218 -17.84 -8.22 1.54
C GLU A 218 -17.99 -8.71 0.11
N ILE A 219 -16.90 -8.67 -0.65
CA ILE A 219 -16.76 -9.21 -2.00
C ILE A 219 -15.53 -10.11 -2.02
N VAL A 220 -15.69 -11.32 -2.55
CA VAL A 220 -14.64 -12.35 -2.60
C VAL A 220 -14.11 -12.62 -4.03
N SER A 221 -14.56 -11.83 -4.99
CA SER A 221 -14.12 -11.91 -6.38
C SER A 221 -14.20 -10.55 -7.05
N TRP A 222 -13.19 -10.18 -7.84
CA TRP A 222 -13.23 -8.98 -8.65
C TRP A 222 -14.44 -8.92 -9.60
N TYR A 223 -14.88 -10.06 -10.13
CA TYR A 223 -16.04 -10.12 -11.04
C TYR A 223 -17.37 -9.73 -10.39
N ASP A 224 -17.47 -9.79 -9.06
CA ASP A 224 -18.66 -9.37 -8.31
C ASP A 224 -18.63 -7.89 -7.90
N LEU A 225 -17.50 -7.19 -8.09
CA LEU A 225 -17.29 -5.84 -7.56
C LEU A 225 -18.27 -4.81 -8.12
N GLU A 226 -18.53 -4.82 -9.44
CA GLU A 226 -19.51 -3.91 -10.05
C GLU A 226 -20.90 -4.07 -9.44
N LYS A 227 -21.32 -5.31 -9.24
CA LYS A 227 -22.61 -5.64 -8.60
C LYS A 227 -22.62 -5.18 -7.13
N GLY A 228 -21.51 -5.34 -6.42
CA GLY A 228 -21.35 -4.85 -5.06
C GLY A 228 -21.48 -3.33 -4.96
N ILE A 229 -20.84 -2.59 -5.86
CA ILE A 229 -20.96 -1.12 -5.94
C ILE A 229 -22.40 -0.71 -6.22
N ALA A 230 -23.07 -1.33 -7.20
CA ALA A 230 -24.45 -1.04 -7.53
C ALA A 230 -25.42 -1.32 -6.36
N ALA A 231 -25.17 -2.33 -5.55
CA ALA A 231 -25.96 -2.62 -4.36
C ALA A 231 -25.90 -1.52 -3.30
N LEU A 232 -24.74 -0.83 -3.17
CA LEU A 232 -24.58 0.31 -2.25
C LEU A 232 -25.42 1.53 -2.64
N GLU A 233 -25.79 1.67 -3.90
CA GLU A 233 -26.60 2.79 -4.39
C GLU A 233 -28.09 2.66 -3.98
N SER A 234 -28.50 1.45 -3.60
CA SER A 234 -29.90 1.12 -3.24
C SER A 234 -30.20 1.31 -1.76
N ILE A 235 -29.16 1.60 -0.96
CA ILE A 235 -29.23 1.85 0.48
C ILE A 235 -29.08 3.35 0.74
#